data_9021fb4b43bda9853ba07de044366f58
#
_entry.id   9021fb4b43bda9853ba07de044366f58
#
_cell.length_a   1.000
_cell.length_b   1.000
_cell.length_c   1.000
_cell.angle_alpha   90.00
_cell.angle_beta   90.00
_cell.angle_gamma   90.00
#
_symmetry.space_group_name_H-M   'P 1'
#
loop_
_entity.id
_entity.type
_entity.pdbx_description
1 polymer ?
#
loop_
_entity_poly.entity_id
_entity_poly.type
_entity_poly.pdbx_seq_one_letter_code
_entity_poly.pdbx_strand_id
1 'polypeptide(L)'
;LSDNSIMKLLTKEFSEKKLFYELVKLMIGDKRIRIYNDYCFEAQQSAPDAAIKTRHHLFLFEYKDMRVQRKAADGGDMNLLMDFIDDRLNKEKKTGGKNKGLPQLVNNMEDFFTGKYPWKEYYGKGKVLVHPIMVVNSRLFGVRGINYLMNQKLKLRILESEILKIHEKQIGDLLVIDYDMLILVASWSYKDHAQFHNLLYSYQTHVRKAQDIVTQCD
;
A
#
# COMPACT_ATOMS: atom_id res chain seq x y z
N LEU A 1 12.81 18.24 24.61
CA LEU A 1 11.85 17.50 23.76
C LEU A 1 11.63 16.14 24.40
N SER A 2 10.37 15.76 24.68
CA SER A 2 10.08 14.41 25.19
C SER A 2 10.39 13.37 24.12
N ASP A 3 10.75 12.14 24.51
CA ASP A 3 11.03 11.04 23.57
C ASP A 3 9.88 10.84 22.56
N ASN A 4 8.64 11.04 22.99
CA ASN A 4 7.46 10.97 22.12
C ASN A 4 7.44 12.06 21.04
N SER A 5 7.95 13.26 21.29
CA SER A 5 7.98 14.34 20.30
C SER A 5 9.08 14.11 19.25
N ILE A 6 10.25 13.61 19.66
CA ILE A 6 11.32 13.23 18.73
C ILE A 6 10.87 12.07 17.85
N MET A 7 10.24 11.08 18.44
CA MET A 7 9.73 9.93 17.70
C MET A 7 8.66 10.31 16.67
N LYS A 8 7.72 11.21 17.03
CA LYS A 8 6.72 11.72 16.10
C LYS A 8 7.35 12.50 14.95
N LEU A 9 8.40 13.25 15.22
CA LEU A 9 9.13 14.00 14.20
C LEU A 9 9.86 13.05 13.23
N LEU A 10 10.54 12.02 13.74
CA LEU A 10 11.23 11.03 12.92
C LEU A 10 10.27 10.17 12.09
N THR A 11 9.19 9.70 12.69
CA THR A 11 8.26 8.79 12.00
C THR A 11 7.38 9.51 11.01
N LYS A 12 6.74 10.60 11.42
CA LYS A 12 5.75 11.29 10.61
C LYS A 12 6.37 12.33 9.66
N GLU A 13 7.23 13.19 10.17
CA GLU A 13 7.73 14.29 9.33
C GLU A 13 8.91 13.86 8.46
N PHE A 14 9.75 12.96 8.94
CA PHE A 14 10.91 12.51 8.17
C PHE A 14 10.62 11.26 7.34
N SER A 15 10.22 10.15 7.97
CA SER A 15 10.06 8.87 7.26
C SER A 15 8.88 8.89 6.29
N GLU A 16 7.70 9.34 6.73
CA GLU A 16 6.50 9.36 5.90
C GLU A 16 6.55 10.49 4.86
N LYS A 17 6.67 11.74 5.30
CA LYS A 17 6.51 12.89 4.40
C LYS A 17 7.74 13.20 3.53
N LYS A 18 8.95 12.94 4.02
CA LYS A 18 10.16 13.22 3.24
C LYS A 18 10.71 11.98 2.57
N LEU A 19 11.19 11.02 3.34
CA LEU A 19 11.97 9.92 2.80
C LEU A 19 11.13 8.98 1.92
N PHE A 20 9.94 8.57 2.40
CA PHE A 20 9.03 7.74 1.60
C PHE A 20 8.65 8.42 0.27
N TYR A 21 8.24 9.69 0.34
CA TYR A 21 7.82 10.42 -0.85
C TYR A 21 8.97 10.66 -1.84
N GLU A 22 10.18 10.96 -1.36
CA GLU A 22 11.37 11.09 -2.24
C GLU A 22 11.74 9.74 -2.87
N LEU A 23 11.62 8.62 -2.18
CA LEU A 23 11.81 7.29 -2.78
C LEU A 23 10.78 7.02 -3.88
N VAL A 24 9.50 7.35 -3.64
CA VAL A 24 8.46 7.21 -4.68
C VAL A 24 8.76 8.11 -5.89
N LYS A 25 9.25 9.32 -5.68
CA LYS A 25 9.70 10.18 -6.79
C LYS A 25 10.88 9.60 -7.56
N LEU A 26 11.86 9.01 -6.87
CA LEU A 26 13.02 8.39 -7.51
C LEU A 26 12.65 7.22 -8.42
N MET A 27 11.57 6.50 -8.11
CA MET A 27 11.08 5.42 -8.97
C MET A 27 10.60 5.91 -10.34
N ILE A 28 10.33 7.21 -10.45
CA ILE A 28 9.68 7.77 -11.62
C ILE A 28 10.48 8.97 -12.13
N GLY A 29 11.43 8.71 -12.98
CA GLY A 29 12.19 9.77 -13.66
C GLY A 29 11.46 10.39 -14.86
N ASP A 30 10.25 9.92 -15.25
CA ASP A 30 9.54 10.45 -16.44
C ASP A 30 8.59 11.59 -16.06
N LYS A 31 8.80 12.76 -16.64
CA LYS A 31 7.94 13.95 -16.47
C LYS A 31 6.48 13.74 -16.89
N ARG A 32 6.18 12.68 -17.66
CA ARG A 32 4.82 12.32 -18.10
C ARG A 32 4.02 11.54 -17.06
N ILE A 33 4.69 11.05 -16.02
CA ILE A 33 4.07 10.33 -14.93
C ILE A 33 3.81 11.32 -13.80
N ARG A 34 2.59 11.34 -13.30
CA ARG A 34 2.21 12.23 -12.20
C ARG A 34 2.26 11.48 -10.89
N ILE A 35 2.96 12.06 -9.92
CA ILE A 35 3.00 11.61 -8.54
C ILE A 35 2.11 12.55 -7.74
N TYR A 36 1.28 11.97 -6.90
CA TYR A 36 0.37 12.70 -6.02
C TYR A 36 0.64 12.30 -4.59
N ASN A 37 0.61 13.26 -3.70
CA ASN A 37 0.66 13.06 -2.26
C ASN A 37 -0.58 13.70 -1.63
N ASP A 38 -0.72 13.60 -0.31
CA ASP A 38 -1.81 14.17 0.46
C ASP A 38 -2.08 15.66 0.18
N TYR A 39 -1.08 16.43 -0.21
CA TYR A 39 -1.24 17.86 -0.58
C TYR A 39 -1.96 18.08 -1.92
N CYS A 40 -1.96 17.08 -2.78
CA CYS A 40 -2.67 17.14 -4.07
C CYS A 40 -4.16 16.82 -3.96
N PHE A 41 -4.57 16.29 -2.82
CA PHE A 41 -5.96 15.92 -2.54
C PHE A 41 -6.55 16.97 -1.59
N GLU A 42 -7.18 18.00 -2.14
CA GLU A 42 -7.81 19.07 -1.34
C GLU A 42 -8.73 18.48 -0.27
N ALA A 43 -8.38 18.65 1.00
CA ALA A 43 -9.21 18.39 2.18
C ALA A 43 -9.99 17.06 2.21
N GLN A 44 -9.70 16.10 1.33
CA GLN A 44 -10.36 14.80 1.30
C GLN A 44 -9.93 13.94 2.48
N GLN A 45 -10.89 13.29 3.09
CA GLN A 45 -10.68 12.53 4.33
C GLN A 45 -9.79 11.28 4.16
N SER A 46 -9.58 10.80 2.93
CA SER A 46 -8.88 9.54 2.62
C SER A 46 -7.91 9.67 1.44
N ALA A 47 -7.00 10.66 1.48
CA ALA A 47 -5.94 10.70 0.49
C ALA A 47 -4.93 9.56 0.71
N PRO A 48 -4.38 8.93 -0.36
CA PRO A 48 -3.26 8.01 -0.24
C PRO A 48 -1.99 8.76 0.16
N ASP A 49 -1.07 8.09 0.85
CA ASP A 49 0.22 8.71 1.21
C ASP A 49 1.05 9.05 -0.05
N ALA A 50 0.92 8.24 -1.10
CA ALA A 50 1.35 8.60 -2.46
C ALA A 50 0.53 7.83 -3.51
N ALA A 51 0.42 8.40 -4.70
CA ALA A 51 -0.17 7.72 -5.86
C ALA A 51 0.63 8.01 -7.12
N ILE A 52 0.83 6.97 -7.92
CA ILE A 52 1.49 7.06 -9.23
C ILE A 52 0.46 6.73 -10.29
N LYS A 53 0.20 7.67 -11.19
CA LYS A 53 -0.74 7.47 -12.29
C LYS A 53 -0.01 7.43 -13.62
N THR A 54 -0.14 6.31 -14.32
CA THR A 54 0.24 6.14 -15.72
C THR A 54 -1.01 6.06 -16.61
N ARG A 55 -0.83 5.87 -17.91
CA ARG A 55 -1.97 5.77 -18.83
C ARG A 55 -2.97 4.67 -18.44
N HIS A 56 -2.47 3.50 -18.03
CA HIS A 56 -3.28 2.30 -17.79
C HIS A 56 -3.19 1.77 -16.36
N HIS A 57 -2.35 2.34 -15.52
CA HIS A 57 -2.10 1.86 -14.17
C HIS A 57 -2.20 2.99 -13.16
N LEU A 58 -2.77 2.68 -12.01
CA LEU A 58 -2.77 3.51 -10.81
C LEU A 58 -2.16 2.70 -9.67
N PHE A 59 -1.05 3.16 -9.13
CA PHE A 59 -0.40 2.59 -7.96
C PHE A 59 -0.78 3.46 -6.76
N LEU A 60 -1.45 2.86 -5.80
CA LEU A 60 -1.87 3.52 -4.56
C LEU A 60 -0.97 3.03 -3.42
N PHE A 61 -0.26 3.94 -2.83
CA PHE A 61 0.66 3.64 -1.73
C PHE A 61 0.07 4.09 -0.41
N GLU A 62 0.15 3.20 0.56
CA GLU A 62 -0.15 3.46 1.96
C GLU A 62 1.09 3.12 2.79
N TYR A 63 1.69 4.10 3.43
CA TYR A 63 2.85 3.92 4.28
C TYR A 63 2.43 3.71 5.74
N LYS A 64 3.01 2.72 6.39
CA LYS A 64 2.79 2.45 7.81
C LYS A 64 4.11 2.28 8.55
N ASP A 65 4.39 3.23 9.43
CA ASP A 65 5.45 3.07 10.41
C ASP A 65 4.96 2.20 11.55
N MET A 66 5.36 0.93 11.51
CA MET A 66 4.92 -0.08 12.46
C MET A 66 6.09 -0.59 13.27
N ARG A 67 6.00 -0.39 14.58
CA ARG A 67 6.88 -1.04 15.53
C ARG A 67 6.21 -2.30 16.04
N VAL A 68 6.72 -3.44 15.61
CA VAL A 68 6.28 -4.71 16.14
C VAL A 68 6.80 -4.83 17.56
N GLN A 69 5.91 -5.10 18.53
CA GLN A 69 6.32 -5.34 19.89
C GLN A 69 7.19 -6.60 19.95
N ARG A 70 8.27 -6.55 20.71
CA ARG A 70 9.20 -7.69 20.86
C ARG A 70 8.50 -9.00 21.17
N LYS A 71 7.49 -8.96 22.05
CA LYS A 71 6.70 -10.15 22.38
C LYS A 71 6.01 -10.80 21.19
N ALA A 72 5.53 -10.02 20.24
CA ALA A 72 4.90 -10.53 19.02
C ALA A 72 5.93 -10.96 17.96
N ALA A 73 7.14 -10.37 17.98
CA ALA A 73 8.21 -10.71 17.04
C ALA A 73 9.02 -11.93 17.47
N ASP A 74 9.36 -12.02 18.76
CA ASP A 74 10.32 -12.99 19.29
C ASP A 74 9.62 -14.20 19.96
N GLY A 75 8.33 -14.08 20.27
CA GLY A 75 7.61 -15.07 21.07
C GLY A 75 7.17 -16.34 20.32
N GLY A 76 7.34 -16.42 19.01
CA GLY A 76 6.89 -17.57 18.20
C GLY A 76 5.36 -17.80 18.22
N ASP A 77 4.61 -16.93 18.86
CA ASP A 77 3.14 -17.02 18.91
C ASP A 77 2.53 -16.30 17.70
N MET A 78 2.14 -17.10 16.72
CA MET A 78 1.51 -16.62 15.49
C MET A 78 0.20 -15.87 15.76
N ASN A 79 -0.56 -16.25 16.78
CA ASN A 79 -1.84 -15.60 17.09
C ASN A 79 -1.59 -14.15 17.56
N LEU A 80 -0.63 -13.94 18.45
CA LEU A 80 -0.25 -12.59 18.89
C LEU A 80 0.23 -11.72 17.72
N LEU A 81 0.95 -12.30 16.78
CA LEU A 81 1.38 -11.58 15.57
C LEU A 81 0.18 -11.23 14.71
N MET A 82 -0.74 -12.15 14.49
CA MET A 82 -1.94 -11.93 13.68
C MET A 82 -2.86 -10.88 14.31
N ASP A 83 -3.09 -10.93 15.61
CA ASP A 83 -3.86 -9.94 16.37
C ASP A 83 -3.23 -8.55 16.24
N PHE A 84 -1.90 -8.47 16.33
CA PHE A 84 -1.17 -7.22 16.15
C PHE A 84 -1.34 -6.67 14.73
N ILE A 85 -1.22 -7.51 13.71
CA ILE A 85 -1.41 -7.12 12.29
C ILE A 85 -2.84 -6.61 12.09
N ASP A 86 -3.84 -7.32 12.59
CA ASP A 86 -5.24 -6.95 12.47
C ASP A 86 -5.54 -5.63 13.17
N ASP A 87 -5.07 -5.44 14.39
CA ASP A 87 -5.30 -4.20 15.13
C ASP A 87 -4.65 -2.97 14.43
N ARG A 88 -3.51 -3.16 13.79
CA ARG A 88 -2.74 -2.06 13.17
C ARG A 88 -3.08 -1.79 11.73
N LEU A 89 -3.39 -2.81 10.94
CA LEU A 89 -3.52 -2.70 9.50
C LEU A 89 -4.92 -2.98 8.97
N ASN A 90 -5.77 -3.69 9.72
CA ASN A 90 -7.07 -4.14 9.22
C ASN A 90 -8.28 -3.57 9.99
N LYS A 91 -8.09 -3.00 11.16
CA LYS A 91 -9.19 -2.55 12.01
C LYS A 91 -9.74 -1.20 11.58
N GLU A 92 -11.04 -1.14 11.41
CA GLU A 92 -11.76 0.12 11.24
C GLU A 92 -11.88 0.88 12.57
N LYS A 93 -11.71 2.19 12.52
CA LYS A 93 -11.97 3.02 13.70
C LYS A 93 -13.47 3.28 13.83
N LYS A 94 -14.07 2.76 14.89
CA LYS A 94 -15.53 2.83 15.15
C LYS A 94 -16.06 4.25 15.42
N THR A 95 -15.26 5.26 15.74
CA THR A 95 -15.74 6.59 16.10
C THR A 95 -14.74 7.68 15.69
N GLY A 96 -15.08 8.45 14.68
CA GLY A 96 -14.45 9.75 14.35
C GLY A 96 -12.96 9.77 13.99
N GLY A 97 -12.29 8.63 13.98
CA GLY A 97 -10.89 8.51 13.58
C GLY A 97 -10.75 8.14 12.11
N LYS A 98 -9.66 8.61 11.48
CA LYS A 98 -9.32 8.20 10.11
C LYS A 98 -9.05 6.69 10.06
N ASN A 99 -9.62 6.00 9.09
CA ASN A 99 -9.26 4.63 8.76
C ASN A 99 -7.77 4.53 8.45
N LYS A 100 -7.15 3.39 8.75
CA LYS A 100 -5.71 3.17 8.54
C LYS A 100 -5.47 1.81 7.92
N GLY A 101 -4.41 1.71 7.12
CA GLY A 101 -4.02 0.46 6.49
C GLY A 101 -5.00 0.00 5.42
N LEU A 102 -5.48 -1.24 5.47
CA LEU A 102 -6.40 -1.79 4.47
C LEU A 102 -7.69 -0.98 4.32
N PRO A 103 -8.41 -0.58 5.37
CA PRO A 103 -9.59 0.27 5.22
C PRO A 103 -9.31 1.60 4.52
N GLN A 104 -8.12 2.18 4.70
CA GLN A 104 -7.74 3.41 4.00
C GLN A 104 -7.50 3.14 2.52
N LEU A 105 -6.81 2.04 2.16
CA LEU A 105 -6.64 1.64 0.76
C LEU A 105 -7.98 1.36 0.08
N VAL A 106 -8.91 0.70 0.77
CA VAL A 106 -10.27 0.45 0.26
C VAL A 106 -10.98 1.77 -0.04
N ASN A 107 -11.01 2.71 0.91
CA ASN A 107 -11.62 4.02 0.71
C ASN A 107 -10.97 4.78 -0.46
N ASN A 108 -9.64 4.72 -0.59
CA ASN A 108 -8.92 5.35 -1.69
C ASN A 108 -9.30 4.74 -3.05
N MET A 109 -9.49 3.43 -3.12
CA MET A 109 -9.94 2.77 -4.34
C MET A 109 -11.40 3.14 -4.67
N GLU A 110 -12.29 3.19 -3.68
CA GLU A 110 -13.68 3.64 -3.85
C GLU A 110 -13.74 5.08 -4.35
N ASP A 111 -12.97 5.98 -3.77
CA ASP A 111 -12.88 7.37 -4.18
C ASP A 111 -12.34 7.52 -5.61
N PHE A 112 -11.41 6.64 -6.01
CA PHE A 112 -10.97 6.57 -7.41
C PHE A 112 -12.10 6.14 -8.34
N PHE A 113 -12.77 5.02 -8.08
CA PHE A 113 -13.81 4.50 -8.96
C PHE A 113 -15.08 5.35 -8.97
N THR A 114 -15.35 6.13 -7.92
CA THR A 114 -16.45 7.09 -7.87
C THR A 114 -16.12 8.47 -8.43
N GLY A 115 -14.92 8.65 -8.98
CA GLY A 115 -14.55 9.91 -9.63
C GLY A 115 -14.22 11.06 -8.68
N LYS A 116 -13.97 10.80 -7.42
CA LYS A 116 -13.64 11.82 -6.42
C LYS A 116 -12.17 12.28 -6.49
N TYR A 117 -11.33 11.55 -7.22
CA TYR A 117 -9.94 11.93 -7.42
C TYR A 117 -9.81 13.10 -8.41
N PRO A 118 -8.74 13.93 -8.28
CA PRO A 118 -8.57 15.12 -9.10
C PRO A 118 -8.30 14.84 -10.58
N TRP A 119 -8.24 13.57 -11.00
CA TRP A 119 -7.88 13.17 -12.38
C TRP A 119 -9.09 12.95 -13.27
N LYS A 120 -10.02 13.87 -13.33
CA LYS A 120 -11.26 13.77 -14.14
C LYS A 120 -10.99 13.47 -15.63
N GLU A 121 -9.88 13.90 -16.15
CA GLU A 121 -9.44 13.67 -17.52
C GLU A 121 -9.19 12.20 -17.90
N TYR A 122 -9.06 11.33 -16.90
CA TYR A 122 -8.76 9.90 -17.10
C TYR A 122 -9.96 8.98 -16.85
N TYR A 123 -11.06 9.51 -16.35
CA TYR A 123 -12.29 8.74 -16.18
C TYR A 123 -12.94 8.50 -17.54
N GLY A 124 -13.12 7.23 -17.93
CA GLY A 124 -13.83 6.86 -19.16
C GLY A 124 -12.99 6.61 -20.41
N LYS A 125 -11.67 6.86 -20.40
CA LYS A 125 -10.80 6.62 -21.58
C LYS A 125 -10.06 5.28 -21.57
N GLY A 126 -10.56 4.28 -20.89
CA GLY A 126 -10.00 2.92 -20.86
C GLY A 126 -9.99 2.33 -19.45
N LYS A 127 -9.80 1.02 -19.38
CA LYS A 127 -9.70 0.31 -18.10
C LYS A 127 -8.36 0.64 -17.44
N VAL A 128 -8.41 1.28 -16.28
CA VAL A 128 -7.25 1.50 -15.43
C VAL A 128 -7.14 0.34 -14.45
N LEU A 129 -5.96 -0.26 -14.37
CA LEU A 129 -5.64 -1.26 -13.35
C LEU A 129 -5.12 -0.55 -12.11
N VAL A 130 -5.76 -0.81 -10.98
CA VAL A 130 -5.39 -0.25 -9.68
C VAL A 130 -4.51 -1.26 -8.93
N HIS A 131 -3.35 -0.81 -8.47
CA HIS A 131 -2.38 -1.62 -7.74
C HIS A 131 -2.27 -1.10 -6.31
N PRO A 132 -2.93 -1.73 -5.32
CA PRO A 132 -2.79 -1.38 -3.92
C PRO A 132 -1.43 -1.83 -3.39
N ILE A 133 -0.68 -0.91 -2.78
CA ILE A 133 0.66 -1.16 -2.23
C ILE A 133 0.71 -0.63 -0.80
N MET A 134 1.04 -1.49 0.13
CA MET A 134 1.31 -1.13 1.51
C MET A 134 2.80 -1.18 1.78
N VAL A 135 3.37 -0.07 2.19
CA VAL A 135 4.78 0.02 2.57
C VAL A 135 4.87 0.04 4.09
N VAL A 136 5.62 -0.87 4.67
CA VAL A 136 5.75 -1.02 6.12
C VAL A 136 7.20 -0.89 6.56
N ASN A 137 7.43 -0.17 7.65
CA ASN A 137 8.77 -0.01 8.22
C ASN A 137 9.10 -1.17 9.18
N SER A 138 8.98 -2.42 8.69
CA SER A 138 9.37 -3.60 9.46
C SER A 138 9.61 -4.77 8.53
N ARG A 139 10.81 -5.38 8.60
CA ARG A 139 11.21 -6.56 7.82
C ARG A 139 10.33 -7.79 8.09
N LEU A 140 9.65 -7.84 9.22
CA LEU A 140 8.72 -8.91 9.55
C LEU A 140 7.61 -9.07 8.50
N PHE A 141 7.24 -7.98 7.84
CA PHE A 141 6.19 -7.99 6.81
C PHE A 141 6.71 -8.41 5.41
N GLY A 142 8.01 -8.52 5.22
CA GLY A 142 8.62 -9.10 4.01
C GLY A 142 8.41 -10.62 3.87
N VAL A 143 7.83 -11.27 4.89
CA VAL A 143 7.53 -12.71 4.85
C VAL A 143 6.33 -12.96 3.93
N ARG A 144 6.49 -13.89 2.98
CA ARG A 144 5.47 -14.19 1.94
C ARG A 144 4.10 -14.53 2.50
N GLY A 145 4.04 -15.28 3.62
CA GLY A 145 2.79 -15.65 4.26
C GLY A 145 1.98 -14.45 4.74
N ILE A 146 2.63 -13.41 5.26
CA ILE A 146 1.97 -12.17 5.68
C ILE A 146 1.36 -11.44 4.48
N ASN A 147 2.10 -11.35 3.37
CA ASN A 147 1.59 -10.75 2.14
C ASN A 147 0.32 -11.46 1.65
N TYR A 148 0.35 -12.80 1.65
CA TYR A 148 -0.82 -13.62 1.31
C TYR A 148 -2.02 -13.32 2.20
N LEU A 149 -1.85 -13.38 3.52
CA LEU A 149 -2.93 -13.14 4.48
C LEU A 149 -3.52 -11.72 4.32
N MET A 150 -2.68 -10.72 4.15
CA MET A 150 -3.13 -9.34 3.94
C MET A 150 -3.88 -9.18 2.62
N ASN A 151 -3.45 -9.88 1.57
CA ASN A 151 -4.15 -9.89 0.29
C ASN A 151 -5.52 -10.56 0.39
N GLN A 152 -5.66 -11.67 1.13
CA GLN A 152 -6.96 -12.30 1.40
C GLN A 152 -7.91 -11.35 2.15
N LYS A 153 -7.40 -10.64 3.15
CA LYS A 153 -8.19 -9.63 3.88
C LYS A 153 -8.65 -8.49 2.96
N LEU A 154 -7.80 -8.03 2.05
CA LEU A 154 -8.20 -7.04 1.06
C LEU A 154 -9.29 -7.57 0.12
N LYS A 155 -9.14 -8.81 -0.38
CA LYS A 155 -10.14 -9.44 -1.25
C LYS A 155 -11.52 -9.53 -0.58
N LEU A 156 -11.57 -9.91 0.68
CA LEU A 156 -12.82 -9.92 1.45
C LEU A 156 -13.46 -8.51 1.48
N ARG A 157 -12.68 -7.47 1.77
CA ARG A 157 -13.18 -6.09 1.79
C ARG A 157 -13.64 -5.60 0.41
N ILE A 158 -12.98 -6.02 -0.67
CA ILE A 158 -13.42 -5.71 -2.04
C ILE A 158 -14.79 -6.34 -2.31
N LEU A 159 -15.01 -7.58 -1.87
CA LEU A 159 -16.29 -8.27 -2.04
C LEU A 159 -17.42 -7.68 -1.18
N GLU A 160 -17.09 -7.12 -0.03
CA GLU A 160 -18.03 -6.43 0.87
C GLU A 160 -18.43 -5.04 0.35
N SER A 161 -17.58 -4.41 -0.45
CA SER A 161 -17.84 -3.09 -1.03
C SER A 161 -18.69 -3.20 -2.30
N GLU A 162 -19.85 -2.55 -2.33
CA GLU A 162 -20.70 -2.51 -3.52
C GLU A 162 -20.01 -1.86 -4.72
N ILE A 163 -19.15 -0.89 -4.49
CA ILE A 163 -18.39 -0.18 -5.52
C ILE A 163 -17.24 -1.05 -6.05
N LEU A 164 -16.38 -1.56 -5.15
CA LEU A 164 -15.17 -2.29 -5.56
C LEU A 164 -15.48 -3.65 -6.17
N LYS A 165 -16.54 -4.32 -5.72
CA LYS A 165 -17.00 -5.59 -6.28
C LYS A 165 -17.29 -5.51 -7.79
N ILE A 166 -17.85 -4.41 -8.25
CA ILE A 166 -18.10 -4.18 -9.68
C ILE A 166 -16.79 -4.03 -10.46
N HIS A 167 -15.76 -3.52 -9.81
CA HIS A 167 -14.43 -3.22 -10.37
C HIS A 167 -13.36 -4.26 -10.00
N GLU A 168 -13.73 -5.40 -9.42
CA GLU A 168 -12.79 -6.42 -8.92
C GLU A 168 -11.70 -6.78 -9.94
N LYS A 169 -12.09 -6.97 -11.22
CA LYS A 169 -11.14 -7.31 -12.30
C LYS A 169 -10.15 -6.18 -12.66
N GLN A 170 -10.37 -4.99 -12.15
CA GLN A 170 -9.50 -3.83 -12.34
C GLN A 170 -8.59 -3.59 -11.12
N ILE A 171 -8.72 -4.38 -10.07
CA ILE A 171 -7.94 -4.26 -8.84
C ILE A 171 -6.94 -5.41 -8.80
N GLY A 172 -5.67 -5.08 -8.73
CA GLY A 172 -4.58 -6.05 -8.56
C GLY A 172 -4.48 -6.57 -7.13
N ASP A 173 -3.70 -7.62 -6.94
CA ASP A 173 -3.39 -8.12 -5.61
C ASP A 173 -2.65 -7.07 -4.78
N LEU A 174 -2.93 -7.04 -3.47
CA LEU A 174 -2.19 -6.21 -2.53
C LEU A 174 -0.72 -6.63 -2.50
N LEU A 175 0.16 -5.65 -2.60
CA LEU A 175 1.57 -5.82 -2.31
C LEU A 175 1.88 -5.20 -0.95
N VAL A 176 2.40 -6.01 -0.04
CA VAL A 176 3.01 -5.53 1.20
C VAL A 176 4.52 -5.63 1.02
N ILE A 177 5.18 -4.49 1.04
CA ILE A 177 6.64 -4.40 0.90
C ILE A 177 7.23 -3.71 2.12
N ASP A 178 8.39 -4.18 2.55
CA ASP A 178 9.13 -3.48 3.58
C ASP A 178 9.91 -2.27 2.99
N TYR A 179 10.38 -1.43 3.88
CA TYR A 179 11.06 -0.21 3.50
C TYR A 179 12.39 -0.45 2.77
N ASP A 180 13.12 -1.52 3.14
CA ASP A 180 14.38 -1.88 2.48
C ASP A 180 14.11 -2.29 1.03
N MET A 181 13.03 -3.04 0.78
CA MET A 181 12.59 -3.39 -0.57
C MET A 181 12.19 -2.15 -1.37
N LEU A 182 11.53 -1.18 -0.75
CA LEU A 182 11.20 0.09 -1.43
C LEU A 182 12.47 0.83 -1.88
N ILE A 183 13.51 0.88 -1.04
CA ILE A 183 14.81 1.47 -1.39
C ILE A 183 15.44 0.74 -2.59
N LEU A 184 15.43 -0.58 -2.59
CA LEU A 184 15.94 -1.38 -3.70
C LEU A 184 15.19 -1.09 -5.00
N VAL A 185 13.86 -1.12 -4.96
CA VAL A 185 13.02 -0.83 -6.13
C VAL A 185 13.29 0.60 -6.64
N ALA A 186 13.37 1.58 -5.75
CA ALA A 186 13.68 2.95 -6.12
C ALA A 186 15.06 3.07 -6.79
N SER A 187 16.09 2.39 -6.26
CA SER A 187 17.44 2.43 -6.80
C SER A 187 17.54 1.78 -8.19
N TRP A 188 16.82 0.70 -8.43
CA TRP A 188 16.83 -0.01 -9.71
C TRP A 188 15.98 0.68 -10.79
N SER A 189 14.88 1.30 -10.39
CA SER A 189 13.97 1.99 -11.34
C SER A 189 14.35 3.44 -11.62
N TYR A 190 15.37 3.99 -10.93
CA TYR A 190 15.78 5.39 -11.03
C TYR A 190 16.03 5.90 -12.45
N LYS A 191 16.45 5.04 -13.38
CA LYS A 191 16.75 5.41 -14.77
C LYS A 191 15.78 4.83 -15.79
N ASP A 192 14.91 3.92 -15.39
CA ASP A 192 14.04 3.19 -16.31
C ASP A 192 12.69 2.83 -15.67
N HIS A 193 11.65 3.56 -16.05
CA HIS A 193 10.29 3.39 -15.50
C HIS A 193 9.63 2.08 -15.92
N ALA A 194 10.01 1.52 -17.06
CA ALA A 194 9.53 0.21 -17.46
C ALA A 194 9.97 -0.83 -16.44
N GLN A 195 11.13 -0.64 -15.80
CA GLN A 195 11.62 -1.53 -14.75
C GLN A 195 10.74 -1.48 -13.50
N PHE A 196 10.23 -0.30 -13.09
CA PHE A 196 9.34 -0.22 -11.94
C PHE A 196 8.10 -1.11 -12.12
N HIS A 197 7.43 -1.00 -13.25
CA HIS A 197 6.26 -1.84 -13.56
C HIS A 197 6.63 -3.33 -13.62
N ASN A 198 7.73 -3.65 -14.28
CA ASN A 198 8.19 -5.02 -14.41
C ASN A 198 8.60 -5.64 -13.06
N LEU A 199 9.26 -4.87 -12.19
CA LEU A 199 9.64 -5.29 -10.83
C LEU A 199 8.41 -5.58 -9.97
N LEU A 200 7.42 -4.70 -9.98
CA LEU A 200 6.18 -4.92 -9.25
C LEU A 200 5.43 -6.14 -9.78
N TYR A 201 5.32 -6.29 -11.09
CA TYR A 201 4.67 -7.45 -11.72
C TYR A 201 5.41 -8.75 -11.41
N SER A 202 6.74 -8.75 -11.48
CA SER A 202 7.56 -9.92 -11.14
C SER A 202 7.41 -10.30 -9.67
N TYR A 203 7.36 -9.31 -8.77
CA TYR A 203 7.14 -9.55 -7.35
C TYR A 203 5.73 -10.09 -7.08
N GLN A 204 4.69 -9.53 -7.69
CA GLN A 204 3.32 -10.07 -7.60
C GLN A 204 3.25 -11.52 -8.07
N THR A 205 3.87 -11.82 -9.20
CA THR A 205 3.91 -13.18 -9.75
C THR A 205 4.63 -14.15 -8.79
N HIS A 206 5.70 -13.68 -8.16
CA HIS A 206 6.45 -14.47 -7.17
C HIS A 206 5.62 -14.74 -5.91
N VAL A 207 4.90 -13.74 -5.41
CA VAL A 207 3.97 -13.90 -4.27
C VAL A 207 2.85 -14.87 -4.61
N ARG A 208 2.24 -14.77 -5.81
CA ARG A 208 1.20 -15.71 -6.27
C ARG A 208 1.68 -17.15 -6.33
N LYS A 209 2.84 -17.41 -6.92
CA LYS A 209 3.43 -18.77 -6.98
C LYS A 209 3.66 -19.37 -5.59
N ALA A 210 4.01 -18.54 -4.59
CA ALA A 210 4.13 -19.00 -3.22
C ALA A 210 2.76 -19.35 -2.60
N GLN A 211 1.68 -18.70 -3.04
CA GLN A 211 0.31 -19.00 -2.62
C GLN A 211 -0.14 -20.39 -3.13
N ASP A 212 0.17 -20.68 -4.39
CA ASP A 212 -0.20 -21.98 -5.00
C ASP A 212 0.44 -23.16 -4.27
N ILE A 213 1.64 -22.97 -3.69
CA ILE A 213 2.32 -24.01 -2.90
C ILE A 213 1.62 -24.20 -1.54
N VAL A 214 1.17 -23.14 -0.90
CA VAL A 214 0.49 -23.25 0.41
C VAL A 214 -0.88 -23.92 0.27
N THR A 215 -1.63 -23.62 -0.80
CA THR A 215 -2.94 -24.22 -1.06
C THR A 215 -2.87 -25.67 -1.57
N GLN A 216 -1.70 -26.18 -1.97
CA GLN A 216 -1.50 -27.58 -2.34
C GLN A 216 -1.10 -28.47 -1.15
N CYS A 217 -0.81 -27.87 -0.01
CA CYS A 217 -0.42 -28.59 1.21
C CYS A 217 -1.60 -28.81 2.20
N ASP A 218 -2.78 -28.28 1.90
CA ASP A 218 -4.04 -28.51 2.61
C ASP A 218 -4.86 -29.60 1.87
#